data_ab82b509e7efa503be976f5a3932fd5b
#
_entry.id   ab82b509e7efa503be976f5a3932fd5b
#
_cell.length_a   1.000
_cell.length_b   1.000
_cell.length_c   1.000
_cell.angle_alpha   90.00
_cell.angle_beta   90.00
_cell.angle_gamma   90.00
#
_symmetry.space_group_name_H-M   'P 1'
#
loop_
_entity.id
_entity.type
_entity.pdbx_description
1 polymer ?
#
loop_
_entity_poly.entity_id
_entity_poly.type
_entity_poly.pdbx_seq_one_letter_code
_entity_poly.pdbx_strand_id
1 'polypeptide(L)'
;FTLRPYTKIFSRIGNQDNIFTGKSSFTQEISELRDIFNRCDENSLVIGDEPCSGTEHISAISIVSSSIEYLSRKNCSYIFATHLHKLNEIDLLKNLDNLHKYHLKITYDEVNDKLIYNRKLEHGIGNEEYGLEVAKSLSLELDFLHNAYKVKNQLKDIGLYSTKGSIYNSKKILDKCEICGQDGEEIHHINYQSLANKFGHIDTIHMNMKGNLCSICQKCHDKAHNDEINIKGYIETSE
;
A
#
# COMPACT_ATOMS: atom_id res chain seq x y z
N PHE A 1 -27.06 8.59 -20.01
CA PHE A 1 -25.75 9.27 -19.82
C PHE A 1 -25.86 10.70 -20.35
N THR A 2 -25.55 11.70 -19.55
CA THR A 2 -25.52 13.11 -19.94
C THR A 2 -24.15 13.68 -19.58
N LEU A 3 -23.46 14.26 -20.55
CA LEU A 3 -22.14 14.87 -20.38
C LEU A 3 -22.13 16.27 -21.00
N ARG A 4 -21.65 17.26 -20.25
CA ARG A 4 -21.26 18.56 -20.82
C ARG A 4 -19.88 18.39 -21.45
N PRO A 5 -19.72 18.63 -22.77
CA PRO A 5 -18.40 18.48 -23.41
C PRO A 5 -17.37 19.44 -22.85
N TYR A 6 -16.16 18.94 -22.63
CA TYR A 6 -15.01 19.77 -22.28
C TYR A 6 -14.47 20.47 -23.53
N THR A 7 -14.07 21.72 -23.37
CA THR A 7 -13.42 22.50 -24.47
C THR A 7 -11.92 22.30 -24.50
N LYS A 8 -11.32 21.86 -23.39
CA LYS A 8 -9.90 21.62 -23.24
C LYS A 8 -9.66 20.31 -22.48
N ILE A 9 -8.74 19.50 -22.95
CA ILE A 9 -8.27 18.30 -22.25
C ILE A 9 -6.76 18.41 -22.13
N PHE A 10 -6.27 18.30 -20.90
CA PHE A 10 -4.85 18.25 -20.59
C PHE A 10 -4.57 16.85 -20.05
N SER A 11 -3.55 16.20 -20.59
CA SER A 11 -3.13 14.89 -20.08
C SER A 11 -1.64 14.87 -19.81
N ARG A 12 -1.30 14.30 -18.64
CA ARG A 12 0.08 13.98 -18.28
C ARG A 12 0.11 12.50 -17.92
N ILE A 13 0.60 11.69 -18.85
CA ILE A 13 0.66 10.24 -18.74
C ILE A 13 2.10 9.80 -18.99
N GLY A 14 2.69 9.13 -18.00
CA GLY A 14 4.05 8.60 -18.06
C GLY A 14 5.15 9.63 -17.92
N ASN A 15 6.33 9.19 -17.51
CA ASN A 15 7.56 9.97 -17.42
C ASN A 15 8.38 9.78 -18.69
N GLN A 16 8.56 10.83 -19.47
CA GLN A 16 9.50 10.84 -20.58
C GLN A 16 10.59 11.85 -20.29
N ASP A 17 11.83 11.37 -20.17
CA ASP A 17 13.00 12.26 -20.15
C ASP A 17 13.20 12.87 -21.52
N ASN A 18 13.18 14.20 -21.57
CA ASN A 18 13.50 14.89 -22.79
C ASN A 18 15.02 15.16 -22.85
N ILE A 19 15.75 14.16 -23.35
CA ILE A 19 17.21 14.18 -23.47
C ILE A 19 17.69 15.40 -24.33
N PHE A 20 16.87 15.84 -25.28
CA PHE A 20 17.23 16.93 -26.20
C PHE A 20 17.20 18.32 -25.56
N THR A 21 16.42 18.53 -24.49
CA THR A 21 16.31 19.84 -23.83
C THR A 21 17.21 19.97 -22.60
N GLY A 22 17.88 18.88 -22.18
CA GLY A 22 18.72 18.86 -20.97
C GLY A 22 17.95 19.14 -19.66
N LYS A 23 16.63 19.09 -19.70
CA LYS A 23 15.78 19.26 -18.52
C LYS A 23 15.55 17.90 -17.89
N SER A 24 15.62 17.82 -16.55
CA SER A 24 15.18 16.63 -15.84
C SER A 24 13.68 16.42 -16.07
N SER A 25 13.23 15.16 -16.02
CA SER A 25 11.81 14.78 -16.11
C SER A 25 10.92 15.61 -15.18
N PHE A 26 11.37 15.84 -13.96
CA PHE A 26 10.66 16.64 -12.98
C PHE A 26 10.54 18.13 -13.37
N THR A 27 11.61 18.74 -13.88
CA THR A 27 11.56 20.15 -14.34
C THR A 27 10.58 20.33 -15.49
N GLN A 28 10.52 19.37 -16.41
CA GLN A 28 9.56 19.37 -17.50
C GLN A 28 8.14 19.23 -16.96
N GLU A 29 7.91 18.30 -16.04
CA GLU A 29 6.62 18.06 -15.40
C GLU A 29 6.07 19.34 -14.73
N ILE A 30 6.89 20.04 -13.95
CA ILE A 30 6.50 21.30 -13.32
C ILE A 30 6.21 22.40 -14.35
N SER A 31 6.95 22.43 -15.46
CA SER A 31 6.68 23.38 -16.55
C SER A 31 5.32 23.10 -17.20
N GLU A 32 5.00 21.85 -17.45
CA GLU A 32 3.70 21.43 -17.99
C GLU A 32 2.55 21.71 -17.01
N LEU A 33 2.74 21.44 -15.73
CA LEU A 33 1.77 21.76 -14.68
C LEU A 33 1.47 23.26 -14.63
N ARG A 34 2.51 24.10 -14.72
CA ARG A 34 2.36 25.56 -14.82
C ARG A 34 1.52 25.96 -16.06
N ASP A 35 1.78 25.33 -17.20
CA ASP A 35 1.05 25.62 -18.43
C ASP A 35 -0.42 25.17 -18.34
N ILE A 36 -0.70 24.05 -17.68
CA ILE A 36 -2.06 23.60 -17.34
C ILE A 36 -2.75 24.64 -16.46
N PHE A 37 -2.13 25.10 -15.38
CA PHE A 37 -2.71 26.09 -14.46
C PHE A 37 -3.01 27.43 -15.13
N ASN A 38 -2.20 27.86 -16.08
CA ASN A 38 -2.42 29.09 -16.84
C ASN A 38 -3.57 28.97 -17.83
N ARG A 39 -3.88 27.77 -18.32
CA ARG A 39 -4.80 27.55 -19.42
C ARG A 39 -6.10 26.85 -19.03
N CYS A 40 -6.15 26.20 -17.87
CA CYS A 40 -7.36 25.47 -17.40
C CYS A 40 -8.41 26.44 -16.90
N ASP A 41 -9.66 26.03 -17.08
CA ASP A 41 -10.88 26.70 -16.63
C ASP A 41 -11.96 25.67 -16.27
N GLU A 42 -13.15 26.13 -15.95
CA GLU A 42 -14.33 25.30 -15.59
C GLU A 42 -14.80 24.34 -16.71
N ASN A 43 -14.37 24.54 -17.94
CA ASN A 43 -14.69 23.68 -19.09
C ASN A 43 -13.51 22.78 -19.47
N SER A 44 -12.55 22.61 -18.59
CA SER A 44 -11.33 21.84 -18.80
C SER A 44 -11.37 20.52 -18.02
N LEU A 45 -10.76 19.48 -18.60
CA LEU A 45 -10.47 18.22 -17.93
C LEU A 45 -8.95 18.01 -17.85
N VAL A 46 -8.44 17.78 -16.65
CA VAL A 46 -7.02 17.46 -16.40
C VAL A 46 -6.90 15.98 -16.01
N ILE A 47 -6.08 15.23 -16.72
CA ILE A 47 -5.81 13.81 -16.45
C ILE A 47 -4.33 13.68 -16.09
N GLY A 48 -4.03 13.17 -14.89
CA GLY A 48 -2.67 12.91 -14.42
C GLY A 48 -2.49 11.46 -14.01
N ASP A 49 -1.42 10.84 -14.51
CA ASP A 49 -0.99 9.51 -14.13
C ASP A 49 0.36 9.60 -13.43
N GLU A 50 0.39 9.25 -12.14
CA GLU A 50 1.54 9.37 -11.23
C GLU A 50 2.18 10.76 -11.24
N PRO A 51 1.41 11.86 -11.03
CA PRO A 51 1.95 13.20 -11.06
C PRO A 51 3.03 13.39 -9.99
N CYS A 52 4.09 14.08 -10.36
CA CYS A 52 5.27 14.36 -9.51
C CYS A 52 6.05 13.12 -9.08
N SER A 53 6.02 12.03 -9.83
CA SER A 53 6.83 10.83 -9.55
C SER A 53 8.33 11.03 -9.73
N GLY A 54 8.75 12.10 -10.40
CA GLY A 54 10.16 12.44 -10.63
C GLY A 54 10.87 13.17 -9.48
N THR A 55 10.24 13.36 -8.31
CA THR A 55 10.83 14.03 -7.14
C THR A 55 10.67 13.21 -5.85
N GLU A 56 11.23 13.73 -4.76
CA GLU A 56 11.13 13.09 -3.45
C GLU A 56 9.68 13.14 -2.90
N HIS A 57 9.36 12.21 -2.04
CA HIS A 57 8.00 11.89 -1.64
C HIS A 57 7.24 13.07 -0.99
N ILE A 58 7.91 13.88 -0.16
CA ILE A 58 7.28 15.00 0.55
C ILE A 58 6.92 16.12 -0.43
N SER A 59 7.82 16.48 -1.34
CA SER A 59 7.54 17.47 -2.39
C SER A 59 6.45 16.99 -3.34
N ALA A 60 6.45 15.69 -3.72
CA ALA A 60 5.41 15.13 -4.54
C ALA A 60 4.03 15.29 -3.88
N ILE A 61 3.87 14.87 -2.62
CA ILE A 61 2.61 15.02 -1.86
C ILE A 61 2.21 16.50 -1.79
N SER A 62 3.15 17.40 -1.48
CA SER A 62 2.87 18.83 -1.32
C SER A 62 2.38 19.46 -2.62
N ILE A 63 3.06 19.17 -3.75
CA ILE A 63 2.69 19.72 -5.06
C ILE A 63 1.37 19.14 -5.55
N VAL A 64 1.16 17.82 -5.43
CA VAL A 64 -0.09 17.18 -5.85
C VAL A 64 -1.27 17.67 -5.02
N SER A 65 -1.12 17.77 -3.68
CA SER A 65 -2.18 18.32 -2.82
C SER A 65 -2.56 19.74 -3.21
N SER A 66 -1.57 20.60 -3.42
CA SER A 66 -1.79 21.99 -3.84
C SER A 66 -2.40 22.08 -5.24
N SER A 67 -2.03 21.15 -6.14
CA SER A 67 -2.60 21.09 -7.49
C SER A 67 -4.07 20.72 -7.47
N ILE A 68 -4.44 19.74 -6.65
CA ILE A 68 -5.84 19.32 -6.45
C ILE A 68 -6.67 20.49 -5.91
N GLU A 69 -6.20 21.18 -4.88
CA GLU A 69 -6.88 22.35 -4.32
C GLU A 69 -7.04 23.44 -5.38
N TYR A 70 -5.97 23.76 -6.10
CA TYR A 70 -5.97 24.80 -7.12
C TYR A 70 -6.97 24.52 -8.25
N LEU A 71 -7.02 23.28 -8.76
CA LEU A 71 -7.95 22.85 -9.79
C LEU A 71 -9.40 22.85 -9.27
N SER A 72 -9.62 22.40 -8.03
CA SER A 72 -10.94 22.45 -7.36
C SER A 72 -11.47 23.88 -7.24
N ARG A 73 -10.63 24.82 -6.83
CA ARG A 73 -11.00 26.24 -6.71
C ARG A 73 -11.30 26.89 -8.05
N LYS A 74 -10.68 26.41 -9.13
CA LYS A 74 -11.00 26.84 -10.51
C LYS A 74 -12.24 26.14 -11.10
N ASN A 75 -12.89 25.26 -10.34
CA ASN A 75 -13.98 24.41 -10.84
C ASN A 75 -13.58 23.56 -12.06
N CYS A 76 -12.29 23.28 -12.21
CA CYS A 76 -11.77 22.43 -13.26
C CYS A 76 -12.01 20.96 -12.91
N SER A 77 -12.45 20.15 -13.87
CA SER A 77 -12.56 18.71 -13.68
C SER A 77 -11.17 18.06 -13.77
N TYR A 78 -10.88 17.11 -12.87
CA TYR A 78 -9.61 16.39 -12.89
C TYR A 78 -9.76 14.94 -12.47
N ILE A 79 -8.86 14.08 -12.98
CA ILE A 79 -8.71 12.68 -12.59
C ILE A 79 -7.23 12.43 -12.41
N PHE A 80 -6.81 12.09 -11.19
CA PHE A 80 -5.43 11.74 -10.88
C PHE A 80 -5.35 10.30 -10.40
N ALA A 81 -4.49 9.51 -11.04
CA ALA A 81 -4.07 8.20 -10.54
C ALA A 81 -2.72 8.37 -9.83
N THR A 82 -2.59 7.86 -8.61
CA THR A 82 -1.36 7.99 -7.82
C THR A 82 -1.27 6.94 -6.72
N HIS A 83 -0.04 6.61 -6.35
CA HIS A 83 0.28 5.77 -5.19
C HIS A 83 0.66 6.59 -3.94
N LEU A 84 0.50 7.90 -3.96
CA LEU A 84 0.78 8.79 -2.82
C LEU A 84 -0.31 8.67 -1.73
N HIS A 85 -0.33 7.58 -1.01
CA HIS A 85 -1.39 7.26 -0.02
C HIS A 85 -1.57 8.33 1.07
N LYS A 86 -0.48 9.01 1.48
CA LYS A 86 -0.53 10.10 2.47
C LYS A 86 -1.34 11.33 2.04
N LEU A 87 -1.70 11.47 0.77
CA LEU A 87 -2.66 12.48 0.32
C LEU A 87 -3.98 12.42 1.11
N ASN A 88 -4.35 11.25 1.61
CA ASN A 88 -5.57 11.04 2.37
C ASN A 88 -5.54 11.66 3.78
N GLU A 89 -4.34 11.91 4.31
CA GLU A 89 -4.12 12.50 5.64
C GLU A 89 -4.05 14.04 5.58
N ILE A 90 -3.91 14.63 4.39
CA ILE A 90 -3.75 16.07 4.21
C ILE A 90 -5.06 16.81 4.44
N ASP A 91 -5.10 17.67 5.43
CA ASP A 91 -6.31 18.40 5.84
C ASP A 91 -6.83 19.33 4.75
N LEU A 92 -5.95 19.90 3.91
CA LEU A 92 -6.33 20.67 2.74
C LEU A 92 -7.28 19.91 1.81
N LEU A 93 -7.05 18.60 1.64
CA LEU A 93 -7.84 17.74 0.76
C LEU A 93 -9.07 17.15 1.44
N LYS A 94 -9.06 17.00 2.78
CA LYS A 94 -10.23 16.52 3.54
C LYS A 94 -11.40 17.50 3.50
N ASN A 95 -11.09 18.79 3.36
CA ASN A 95 -12.06 19.87 3.37
C ASN A 95 -12.63 20.20 1.97
N LEU A 96 -12.31 19.43 0.94
CA LEU A 96 -12.83 19.59 -0.41
C LEU A 96 -14.08 18.70 -0.61
N ASP A 97 -15.27 19.32 -0.58
CA ASP A 97 -16.57 18.61 -0.69
C ASP A 97 -16.74 17.87 -2.03
N ASN A 98 -16.08 18.33 -3.08
CA ASN A 98 -16.18 17.79 -4.44
C ASN A 98 -15.04 16.83 -4.82
N LEU A 99 -14.17 16.46 -3.87
CA LEU A 99 -13.10 15.50 -4.09
C LEU A 99 -13.59 14.07 -3.79
N HIS A 100 -13.69 13.26 -4.82
CA HIS A 100 -14.03 11.84 -4.70
C HIS A 100 -12.79 10.97 -4.83
N LYS A 101 -12.64 10.02 -3.91
CA LYS A 101 -11.50 9.10 -3.86
C LYS A 101 -11.97 7.69 -4.19
N TYR A 102 -11.21 7.01 -5.04
CA TYR A 102 -11.50 5.66 -5.48
C TYR A 102 -10.21 4.83 -5.47
N HIS A 103 -10.35 3.53 -5.39
CA HIS A 103 -9.25 2.58 -5.53
C HIS A 103 -9.66 1.39 -6.39
N LEU A 104 -8.69 0.73 -6.97
CA LEU A 104 -8.91 -0.56 -7.64
C LEU A 104 -8.89 -1.68 -6.60
N LYS A 105 -9.97 -2.44 -6.54
CA LYS A 105 -10.11 -3.53 -5.58
C LYS A 105 -9.07 -4.61 -5.78
N ILE A 106 -8.36 -4.90 -4.70
CA ILE A 106 -7.48 -6.05 -4.57
C ILE A 106 -7.97 -6.87 -3.40
N THR A 107 -8.14 -8.18 -3.58
CA THR A 107 -8.47 -9.11 -2.51
C THR A 107 -7.33 -10.10 -2.32
N TYR A 108 -7.05 -10.46 -1.07
CA TYR A 108 -6.08 -11.49 -0.76
C TYR A 108 -6.80 -12.81 -0.57
N ASP A 109 -6.42 -13.81 -1.36
CA ASP A 109 -6.88 -15.19 -1.22
C ASP A 109 -5.99 -15.90 -0.19
N GLU A 110 -6.51 -16.04 1.02
CA GLU A 110 -5.77 -16.65 2.13
C GLU A 110 -5.54 -18.16 1.94
N VAL A 111 -6.40 -18.83 1.16
CA VAL A 111 -6.29 -20.28 0.92
C VAL A 111 -5.10 -20.57 0.00
N ASN A 112 -4.91 -19.76 -1.02
CA ASN A 112 -3.87 -19.96 -2.02
C ASN A 112 -2.68 -19.00 -1.85
N ASP A 113 -2.68 -18.14 -0.80
CA ASP A 113 -1.63 -17.15 -0.53
C ASP A 113 -1.36 -16.24 -1.75
N LYS A 114 -2.44 -15.73 -2.39
CA LYS A 114 -2.36 -14.97 -3.64
C LYS A 114 -3.17 -13.68 -3.60
N LEU A 115 -2.66 -12.67 -4.29
CA LEU A 115 -3.41 -11.45 -4.57
C LEU A 115 -4.30 -11.64 -5.80
N ILE A 116 -5.59 -11.31 -5.65
CA ILE A 116 -6.56 -11.28 -6.73
C ILE A 116 -6.85 -9.82 -7.10
N TYR A 117 -6.47 -9.46 -8.32
CA TYR A 117 -6.71 -8.12 -8.87
C TYR A 117 -8.10 -8.08 -9.51
N ASN A 118 -9.11 -7.68 -8.76
CA ASN A 118 -10.49 -7.62 -9.25
C ASN A 118 -10.69 -6.51 -10.29
N ARG A 119 -9.80 -5.51 -10.35
CA ARG A 119 -9.84 -4.36 -11.26
C ARG A 119 -11.18 -3.62 -11.27
N LYS A 120 -11.93 -3.70 -10.16
CA LYS A 120 -13.16 -2.95 -9.96
C LYS A 120 -12.83 -1.66 -9.20
N LEU A 121 -13.37 -0.56 -9.68
CA LEU A 121 -13.26 0.73 -9.01
C LEU A 121 -14.25 0.74 -7.85
N GLU A 122 -13.73 0.92 -6.62
CA GLU A 122 -14.52 1.06 -5.40
C GLU A 122 -14.27 2.42 -4.76
N HIS A 123 -15.30 2.96 -4.11
CA HIS A 123 -15.22 4.24 -3.40
C HIS A 123 -14.35 4.09 -2.14
N GLY A 124 -13.56 5.13 -1.87
CA GLY A 124 -12.68 5.18 -0.69
C GLY A 124 -11.22 4.88 -1.01
N ILE A 125 -10.45 4.63 0.04
CA ILE A 125 -9.01 4.45 0.03
C ILE A 125 -8.70 2.96 -0.02
N GLY A 126 -7.82 2.55 -0.93
CA GLY A 126 -7.30 1.18 -0.99
C GLY A 126 -6.26 0.92 0.10
N ASN A 127 -5.91 -0.35 0.29
CA ASN A 127 -4.81 -0.72 1.19
C ASN A 127 -3.46 -0.25 0.62
N GLU A 128 -2.57 0.17 1.52
CA GLU A 128 -1.33 0.87 1.15
C GLU A 128 -0.15 -0.05 0.80
N GLU A 129 -0.21 -1.35 1.08
CA GLU A 129 0.99 -2.16 1.17
C GLU A 129 0.90 -3.51 0.42
N TYR A 130 0.88 -3.45 -0.92
CA TYR A 130 0.87 -4.69 -1.73
C TYR A 130 2.21 -5.06 -2.38
N GLY A 131 3.21 -4.18 -2.36
CA GLY A 131 4.46 -4.40 -3.10
C GLY A 131 5.18 -5.68 -2.70
N LEU A 132 5.34 -5.95 -1.41
CA LEU A 132 5.97 -7.18 -0.92
C LEU A 132 5.08 -8.41 -1.10
N GLU A 133 3.76 -8.25 -1.02
CA GLU A 133 2.81 -9.34 -1.31
C GLU A 133 2.85 -9.74 -2.80
N VAL A 134 3.00 -8.74 -3.68
CA VAL A 134 3.25 -9.01 -5.12
C VAL A 134 4.55 -9.78 -5.29
N ALA A 135 5.65 -9.30 -4.67
CA ALA A 135 6.95 -9.97 -4.74
C ALA A 135 6.87 -11.42 -4.24
N LYS A 136 6.13 -11.66 -3.15
CA LYS A 136 5.86 -12.99 -2.61
C LYS A 136 5.06 -13.84 -3.60
N SER A 137 4.00 -13.29 -4.20
CA SER A 137 3.15 -14.01 -5.16
C SER A 137 3.90 -14.39 -6.45
N LEU A 138 4.98 -13.69 -6.78
CA LEU A 138 5.88 -13.99 -7.89
C LEU A 138 7.00 -14.97 -7.51
N SER A 139 6.93 -15.56 -6.32
CA SER A 139 7.86 -16.60 -5.83
C SER A 139 9.31 -16.14 -5.76
N LEU A 140 9.57 -14.90 -5.33
CA LEU A 140 10.92 -14.48 -4.97
C LEU A 140 11.46 -15.31 -3.81
N GLU A 141 12.78 -15.48 -3.75
CA GLU A 141 13.45 -16.30 -2.75
C GLU A 141 13.07 -15.89 -1.32
N LEU A 142 12.84 -16.88 -0.45
CA LEU A 142 12.37 -16.67 0.92
C LEU A 142 13.32 -15.80 1.74
N ASP A 143 14.64 -15.99 1.59
CA ASP A 143 15.64 -15.20 2.28
C ASP A 143 15.61 -13.73 1.87
N PHE A 144 15.38 -13.47 0.57
CA PHE A 144 15.17 -12.10 0.08
C PHE A 144 13.91 -11.48 0.70
N LEU A 145 12.80 -12.19 0.66
CA LEU A 145 11.54 -11.71 1.23
C LEU A 145 11.66 -11.46 2.73
N HIS A 146 12.31 -12.36 3.47
CA HIS A 146 12.55 -12.20 4.89
C HIS A 146 13.32 -10.89 5.20
N ASN A 147 14.41 -10.63 4.46
CA ASN A 147 15.17 -9.40 4.62
C ASN A 147 14.37 -8.15 4.23
N ALA A 148 13.58 -8.21 3.14
CA ALA A 148 12.73 -7.11 2.72
C ALA A 148 11.67 -6.75 3.77
N TYR A 149 11.04 -7.75 4.41
CA TYR A 149 10.10 -7.51 5.51
C TYR A 149 10.78 -6.99 6.79
N LYS A 150 12.01 -7.43 7.10
CA LYS A 150 12.79 -6.84 8.21
C LYS A 150 13.04 -5.35 7.96
N VAL A 151 13.48 -4.97 6.75
CA VAL A 151 13.68 -3.57 6.37
C VAL A 151 12.38 -2.78 6.47
N LYS A 152 11.26 -3.35 5.96
CA LYS A 152 9.94 -2.73 6.08
C LYS A 152 9.57 -2.43 7.53
N ASN A 153 9.78 -3.38 8.44
CA ASN A 153 9.49 -3.19 9.87
C ASN A 153 10.40 -2.13 10.50
N GLN A 154 11.71 -2.10 10.17
CA GLN A 154 12.62 -1.04 10.61
C GLN A 154 12.16 0.34 10.14
N LEU A 155 11.71 0.48 8.89
CA LEU A 155 11.19 1.75 8.36
C LEU A 155 9.94 2.21 9.11
N LYS A 156 9.10 1.28 9.58
CA LYS A 156 7.95 1.58 10.45
C LYS A 156 8.38 2.04 11.84
N ASP A 157 9.37 1.39 12.43
CA ASP A 157 9.91 1.76 13.75
C ASP A 157 10.48 3.17 13.80
N ILE A 158 11.11 3.63 12.71
CA ILE A 158 11.60 5.02 12.59
C ILE A 158 10.50 6.02 12.16
N GLY A 159 9.23 5.63 12.21
CA GLY A 159 8.09 6.51 11.99
C GLY A 159 7.77 6.84 10.52
N LEU A 160 8.39 6.15 9.57
CA LEU A 160 8.10 6.35 8.15
C LEU A 160 6.80 5.67 7.70
N TYR A 161 6.30 4.66 8.48
CA TYR A 161 5.08 3.90 8.19
C TYR A 161 4.35 3.48 9.46
N SER A 162 3.04 3.21 9.39
CA SER A 162 2.18 3.13 10.58
C SER A 162 2.05 1.78 11.29
N THR A 163 2.35 0.64 10.65
CA THR A 163 2.15 -0.70 11.27
C THR A 163 3.17 -1.74 10.83
N LYS A 164 3.54 -2.67 11.76
CA LYS A 164 4.45 -3.80 11.50
C LYS A 164 3.64 -5.01 10.99
N GLY A 165 3.79 -5.35 9.71
CA GLY A 165 3.18 -6.55 9.13
C GLY A 165 4.10 -7.78 9.21
N SER A 166 3.51 -8.98 9.29
CA SER A 166 4.22 -10.25 9.21
C SER A 166 4.70 -10.53 7.79
N ILE A 167 5.88 -11.17 7.68
CA ILE A 167 6.40 -11.69 6.40
C ILE A 167 5.55 -12.83 5.83
N TYR A 168 4.81 -13.53 6.69
CA TYR A 168 4.01 -14.69 6.32
C TYR A 168 2.59 -14.33 5.91
N ASN A 169 2.01 -13.30 6.55
CA ASN A 169 0.64 -12.83 6.26
C ASN A 169 0.50 -11.36 6.61
N SER A 170 0.14 -10.51 5.65
CA SER A 170 0.03 -9.05 5.82
C SER A 170 -1.02 -8.61 6.85
N LYS A 171 -2.04 -9.45 7.10
CA LYS A 171 -3.07 -9.22 8.12
C LYS A 171 -2.62 -9.59 9.53
N LYS A 172 -1.49 -10.30 9.68
CA LYS A 172 -0.91 -10.61 10.99
C LYS A 172 0.09 -9.53 11.37
N ILE A 173 -0.24 -8.76 12.37
CA ILE A 173 0.59 -7.66 12.88
C ILE A 173 1.54 -8.20 13.94
N LEU A 174 2.80 -7.80 13.88
CA LEU A 174 3.77 -8.02 14.95
C LEU A 174 3.55 -6.92 16.01
N ASP A 175 2.92 -7.30 17.12
CA ASP A 175 2.58 -6.40 18.22
C ASP A 175 3.00 -7.05 19.54
N LYS A 176 2.14 -7.11 20.52
CA LYS A 176 2.43 -7.78 21.79
C LYS A 176 2.55 -9.28 21.62
N CYS A 177 3.40 -9.89 22.43
CA CYS A 177 3.48 -11.35 22.54
C CYS A 177 2.15 -11.92 23.01
N GLU A 178 1.51 -12.75 22.20
CA GLU A 178 0.18 -13.33 22.49
C GLU A 178 0.22 -14.34 23.64
N ILE A 179 1.43 -14.69 24.13
CA ILE A 179 1.61 -15.62 25.26
C ILE A 179 1.81 -14.87 26.58
N CYS A 180 2.68 -13.85 26.63
CA CYS A 180 3.05 -13.19 27.88
C CYS A 180 2.74 -11.68 27.95
N GLY A 181 2.24 -11.07 26.87
CA GLY A 181 1.89 -9.66 26.80
C GLY A 181 3.06 -8.68 26.70
N GLN A 182 4.32 -9.15 26.68
CA GLN A 182 5.48 -8.30 26.40
C GLN A 182 5.52 -7.92 24.92
N ASP A 183 6.48 -7.09 24.50
CA ASP A 183 6.64 -6.77 23.08
C ASP A 183 6.97 -8.03 22.29
N GLY A 184 6.24 -8.26 21.19
CA GLY A 184 6.49 -9.34 20.25
C GLY A 184 7.69 -9.00 19.37
N GLU A 185 8.54 -9.98 19.10
CA GLU A 185 9.76 -9.82 18.32
C GLU A 185 9.69 -10.51 16.96
N GLU A 186 8.87 -11.57 16.88
CA GLU A 186 8.69 -12.35 15.65
C GLU A 186 7.31 -12.99 15.54
N ILE A 187 7.00 -13.49 14.33
CA ILE A 187 5.79 -14.26 14.07
C ILE A 187 6.15 -15.74 13.98
N HIS A 188 5.58 -16.51 14.87
CA HIS A 188 5.76 -17.96 14.99
C HIS A 188 4.60 -18.73 14.35
N HIS A 189 4.90 -19.82 13.66
CA HIS A 189 3.88 -20.76 13.14
C HIS A 189 3.44 -21.72 14.23
N ILE A 190 2.17 -21.71 14.55
CA ILE A 190 1.58 -22.59 15.56
C ILE A 190 1.72 -24.06 15.12
N ASN A 191 1.32 -24.38 13.89
CA ASN A 191 1.66 -25.63 13.23
C ASN A 191 2.89 -25.39 12.35
N TYR A 192 3.96 -26.15 12.58
CA TYR A 192 5.23 -25.93 11.91
C TYR A 192 5.15 -26.02 10.39
N GLN A 193 5.86 -25.14 9.70
CA GLN A 193 5.96 -25.13 8.23
C GLN A 193 6.40 -26.47 7.64
N SER A 194 7.23 -27.23 8.39
CA SER A 194 7.72 -28.56 7.99
C SER A 194 6.60 -29.60 7.79
N LEU A 195 5.42 -29.34 8.35
CA LEU A 195 4.25 -30.21 8.19
C LEU A 195 3.47 -29.93 6.90
N ALA A 196 3.80 -28.82 6.20
CA ALA A 196 3.08 -28.44 4.99
C ALA A 196 3.47 -29.31 3.80
N ASN A 197 2.50 -29.60 2.95
CA ASN A 197 2.72 -30.29 1.69
C ASN A 197 3.41 -29.36 0.67
N LYS A 198 3.72 -29.87 -0.52
CA LYS A 198 4.37 -29.11 -1.61
C LYS A 198 3.61 -27.88 -2.10
N PHE A 199 2.35 -27.73 -1.73
CA PHE A 199 1.50 -26.58 -2.04
C PHE A 199 1.34 -25.61 -0.86
N GLY A 200 2.07 -25.83 0.25
CA GLY A 200 2.03 -24.99 1.44
C GLY A 200 0.83 -25.23 2.36
N HIS A 201 0.10 -26.35 2.22
CA HIS A 201 -1.05 -26.66 3.05
C HIS A 201 -0.73 -27.69 4.12
N ILE A 202 -1.24 -27.42 5.33
CA ILE A 202 -1.30 -28.36 6.47
C ILE A 202 -2.77 -28.74 6.60
N ASP A 203 -3.07 -30.00 6.31
CA ASP A 203 -4.46 -30.48 6.15
C ASP A 203 -5.25 -29.61 5.14
N THR A 204 -6.24 -28.85 5.60
CA THR A 204 -7.14 -28.02 4.80
C THR A 204 -6.76 -26.53 4.79
N ILE A 205 -5.76 -26.10 5.56
CA ILE A 205 -5.38 -24.70 5.71
C ILE A 205 -4.00 -24.40 5.13
N HIS A 206 -3.82 -23.22 4.56
CA HIS A 206 -2.50 -22.77 4.14
C HIS A 206 -1.62 -22.46 5.37
N MET A 207 -0.35 -22.89 5.38
CA MET A 207 0.57 -22.73 6.54
C MET A 207 0.69 -21.30 7.03
N ASN A 208 0.58 -20.29 6.11
CA ASN A 208 0.65 -18.86 6.42
C ASN A 208 -0.72 -18.22 6.72
N MET A 209 -1.76 -19.01 6.94
CA MET A 209 -3.07 -18.48 7.35
C MET A 209 -2.93 -17.75 8.69
N LYS A 210 -3.59 -16.59 8.85
CA LYS A 210 -3.52 -15.77 10.06
C LYS A 210 -3.73 -16.56 11.35
N GLY A 211 -4.67 -17.52 11.33
CA GLY A 211 -4.99 -18.40 12.47
C GLY A 211 -3.87 -19.40 12.82
N ASN A 212 -2.88 -19.62 11.95
CA ASN A 212 -1.69 -20.44 12.21
C ASN A 212 -0.46 -19.62 12.61
N LEU A 213 -0.61 -18.29 12.80
CA LEU A 213 0.48 -17.37 13.12
C LEU A 213 0.24 -16.70 14.47
N CYS A 214 1.30 -16.63 15.29
CA CYS A 214 1.29 -16.05 16.62
C CYS A 214 2.42 -15.01 16.74
N SER A 215 2.12 -13.80 17.25
CA SER A 215 3.13 -12.81 17.62
C SER A 215 3.77 -13.23 18.95
N ILE A 216 5.09 -13.34 18.99
CA ILE A 216 5.77 -13.94 20.14
C ILE A 216 7.09 -13.22 20.43
N CYS A 217 7.45 -13.08 21.71
CA CYS A 217 8.77 -12.60 22.11
C CYS A 217 9.78 -13.74 22.13
N GLN A 218 11.09 -13.42 22.08
CA GLN A 218 12.16 -14.42 22.01
C GLN A 218 12.05 -15.47 23.13
N LYS A 219 11.78 -15.06 24.38
CA LYS A 219 11.67 -15.98 25.53
C LYS A 219 10.54 -17.00 25.37
N CYS A 220 9.39 -16.57 24.85
CA CYS A 220 8.27 -17.46 24.63
C CYS A 220 8.50 -18.34 23.38
N HIS A 221 9.19 -17.84 22.37
CA HIS A 221 9.60 -18.58 21.21
C HIS A 221 10.53 -19.75 21.57
N ASP A 222 11.56 -19.48 22.37
CA ASP A 222 12.48 -20.51 22.86
C ASP A 222 11.75 -21.60 23.68
N LYS A 223 10.80 -21.20 24.52
CA LYS A 223 9.94 -22.14 25.28
C LYS A 223 9.05 -22.99 24.38
N ALA A 224 8.50 -22.40 23.30
CA ALA A 224 7.68 -23.13 22.35
C ALA A 224 8.50 -24.19 21.60
N HIS A 225 9.72 -23.85 21.20
CA HIS A 225 10.64 -24.79 20.54
C HIS A 225 11.19 -25.87 21.46
N ASN A 226 11.24 -25.63 22.78
CA ASN A 226 11.64 -26.61 23.79
C ASN A 226 10.46 -27.45 24.32
N ASP A 227 9.28 -27.34 23.73
CA ASP A 227 8.04 -28.00 24.17
C ASP A 227 7.63 -27.66 25.61
N GLU A 228 8.13 -26.52 26.16
CA GLU A 228 7.77 -26.05 27.50
C GLU A 228 6.41 -25.36 27.54
N ILE A 229 5.94 -24.86 26.39
CA ILE A 229 4.61 -24.26 26.21
C ILE A 229 3.96 -24.80 24.93
N ASN A 230 2.68 -25.09 25.02
CA ASN A 230 1.88 -25.49 23.85
C ASN A 230 0.99 -24.33 23.43
N ILE A 231 1.18 -23.81 22.22
CA ILE A 231 0.38 -22.73 21.65
C ILE A 231 -0.83 -23.37 20.98
N LYS A 232 -1.97 -23.29 21.63
CA LYS A 232 -3.25 -23.81 21.11
C LYS A 232 -3.89 -22.77 20.21
N GLY A 233 -3.61 -22.75 18.95
CA GLY A 233 -4.31 -22.03 17.89
C GLY A 233 -5.06 -20.72 18.25
N TYR A 234 -5.36 -19.92 17.27
CA TYR A 234 -6.12 -18.67 17.41
C TYR A 234 -7.61 -18.97 17.68
N ILE A 235 -8.16 -18.41 18.75
CA ILE A 235 -9.61 -18.36 18.96
C ILE A 235 -10.04 -16.94 18.57
N GLU A 236 -10.74 -16.79 17.44
CA GLU A 236 -11.46 -15.55 17.15
C GLU A 236 -12.53 -15.37 18.20
N THR A 237 -12.34 -14.42 19.12
CA THR A 237 -13.45 -13.89 19.90
C THR A 237 -14.22 -12.95 19.02
N SER A 238 -15.47 -13.30 18.71
CA SER A 238 -16.40 -12.39 18.08
C SER A 238 -16.69 -11.22 19.00
N GLU A 239 -16.15 -10.05 18.70
CA GLU A 239 -16.69 -8.73 19.04
C GLU A 239 -16.81 -7.91 17.78
#